data_708de997f39c424221658a2c0a853a5a
#
_entry.id   708de997f39c424221658a2c0a853a5a
#
_cell.length_a   1.000
_cell.length_b   1.000
_cell.length_c   1.000
_cell.angle_alpha   90.00
_cell.angle_beta   90.00
_cell.angle_gamma   90.00
#
_symmetry.space_group_name_H-M   'P 1'
#
loop_
_entity.id
_entity.type
_entity.pdbx_description
1 polymer ?
#
loop_
_entity_poly.entity_id
_entity_poly.type
_entity_poly.pdbx_seq_one_letter_code
_entity_poly.pdbx_strand_id
1 'polypeptide(L)'
;YAFFFRYTPGLDKNMIGDYLGDPSHFNIEVLREFTDTFKFSGMVLDIALRSYLETFRLPGEAQKIQRILEAFSERFYDEQSSDVFVSKDAVFILCYSVIMLNTDQHNPQVKKKMTEEEFIRNNRAINGGQDLPREYLSELFHSISNKAITLFGQSGVSVEMNPSKWIEL
;
A
#
# COMPACT_ATOMS: atom_id res chain seq x y z
N TYR A 1 -13.29 -18.46 3.17
CA TYR A 1 -13.55 -17.10 2.64
C TYR A 1 -12.33 -16.50 1.95
N ALA A 2 -11.11 -16.71 2.50
CA ALA A 2 -9.89 -16.14 1.90
C ALA A 2 -9.69 -16.61 0.47
N PHE A 3 -9.76 -17.91 0.22
CA PHE A 3 -9.62 -18.45 -1.14
C PHE A 3 -10.76 -18.02 -2.04
N PHE A 4 -11.97 -17.93 -1.51
CA PHE A 4 -13.14 -17.48 -2.26
C PHE A 4 -12.91 -16.06 -2.78
N PHE A 5 -12.45 -15.14 -1.92
CA PHE A 5 -12.17 -13.77 -2.32
C PHE A 5 -11.02 -13.66 -3.31
N ARG A 6 -10.00 -14.49 -3.13
CA ARG A 6 -8.79 -14.45 -3.94
C ARG A 6 -8.99 -14.97 -5.36
N TYR A 7 -9.78 -16.04 -5.51
CA TYR A 7 -9.83 -16.81 -6.75
C TYR A 7 -11.18 -16.82 -7.47
N THR A 8 -12.23 -16.26 -6.90
CA THR A 8 -13.54 -16.23 -7.55
C THR A 8 -13.65 -14.98 -8.43
N PRO A 9 -13.79 -15.13 -9.77
CA PRO A 9 -13.94 -13.96 -10.64
C PRO A 9 -15.31 -13.31 -10.48
N GLY A 10 -15.40 -12.02 -10.81
CA GLY A 10 -16.65 -11.28 -10.85
C GLY A 10 -17.15 -10.76 -9.51
N LEU A 11 -16.40 -10.94 -8.42
CA LEU A 11 -16.76 -10.38 -7.12
C LEU A 11 -16.55 -8.86 -7.10
N ASP A 12 -17.40 -8.17 -6.33
CA ASP A 12 -17.28 -6.72 -6.17
C ASP A 12 -16.04 -6.38 -5.33
N LYS A 13 -15.07 -5.77 -5.96
CA LYS A 13 -13.78 -5.44 -5.32
C LYS A 13 -13.93 -4.45 -4.16
N ASN A 14 -14.92 -3.57 -4.23
CA ASN A 14 -15.19 -2.62 -3.14
C ASN A 14 -15.71 -3.36 -1.89
N MET A 15 -16.58 -4.31 -2.09
CA MET A 15 -17.11 -5.11 -0.99
C MET A 15 -16.05 -6.01 -0.37
N ILE A 16 -15.14 -6.56 -1.18
CA ILE A 16 -14.01 -7.35 -0.67
C ILE A 16 -13.14 -6.48 0.22
N GLY A 17 -12.77 -5.30 -0.24
CA GLY A 17 -11.94 -4.39 0.54
C GLY A 17 -12.58 -3.98 1.85
N ASP A 18 -13.86 -3.68 1.82
CA ASP A 18 -14.61 -3.30 3.01
C ASP A 18 -14.68 -4.45 4.03
N TYR A 19 -14.90 -5.65 3.54
CA TYR A 19 -14.91 -6.86 4.38
C TYR A 19 -13.54 -7.12 5.01
N LEU A 20 -12.47 -7.06 4.20
CA LEU A 20 -11.12 -7.33 4.69
C LEU A 20 -10.66 -6.30 5.72
N GLY A 21 -11.14 -5.06 5.62
CA GLY A 21 -10.78 -3.99 6.55
C GLY A 21 -11.58 -3.97 7.84
N ASP A 22 -12.61 -4.79 7.97
CA ASP A 22 -13.49 -4.79 9.14
C ASP A 22 -12.72 -5.22 10.41
N PRO A 23 -12.93 -4.55 11.56
CA PRO A 23 -12.20 -4.86 12.78
C PRO A 23 -12.62 -6.11 13.52
N SER A 24 -13.69 -6.78 13.10
CA SER A 24 -14.16 -8.01 13.74
C SER A 24 -13.09 -9.09 13.71
N HIS A 25 -12.98 -9.86 14.77
CA HIS A 25 -11.96 -10.90 14.92
C HIS A 25 -11.93 -11.86 13.72
N PHE A 26 -13.11 -12.30 13.29
CA PHE A 26 -13.23 -13.21 12.15
C PHE A 26 -12.66 -12.58 10.87
N ASN A 27 -13.02 -11.31 10.63
CA ASN A 27 -12.55 -10.58 9.42
C ASN A 27 -11.05 -10.37 9.43
N ILE A 28 -10.47 -10.13 10.62
CA ILE A 28 -9.01 -9.99 10.75
C ILE A 28 -8.32 -11.30 10.38
N GLU A 29 -8.87 -12.43 10.78
CA GLU A 29 -8.31 -13.73 10.42
C GLU A 29 -8.43 -14.01 8.92
N VAL A 30 -9.58 -13.64 8.33
CA VAL A 30 -9.76 -13.77 6.88
C VAL A 30 -8.76 -12.89 6.12
N LEU A 31 -8.53 -11.68 6.60
CA LEU A 31 -7.53 -10.79 6.01
C LEU A 31 -6.14 -11.42 6.03
N ARG A 32 -5.75 -12.00 7.15
CA ARG A 32 -4.45 -12.68 7.28
C ARG A 32 -4.32 -13.83 6.29
N GLU A 33 -5.31 -14.70 6.26
CA GLU A 33 -5.31 -15.85 5.34
C GLU A 33 -5.34 -15.42 3.88
N PHE A 34 -6.12 -14.37 3.56
CA PHE A 34 -6.17 -13.81 2.21
C PHE A 34 -4.80 -13.30 1.79
N THR A 35 -4.16 -12.52 2.65
CA THR A 35 -2.84 -11.95 2.37
C THR A 35 -1.78 -13.04 2.22
N ASP A 36 -1.89 -14.11 2.99
CA ASP A 36 -0.96 -15.25 2.91
C ASP A 36 -1.08 -16.03 1.59
N THR A 37 -2.14 -15.84 0.81
CA THR A 37 -2.25 -16.46 -0.52
C THR A 37 -1.33 -15.78 -1.55
N PHE A 38 -0.78 -14.61 -1.24
CA PHE A 38 0.09 -13.88 -2.16
C PHE A 38 1.55 -14.27 -1.96
N LYS A 39 2.31 -14.21 -3.05
CA LYS A 39 3.74 -14.46 -3.03
C LYS A 39 4.46 -13.21 -3.55
N PHE A 40 5.21 -12.57 -2.66
CA PHE A 40 5.89 -11.32 -2.96
C PHE A 40 7.40 -11.47 -3.07
N SER A 41 7.90 -12.69 -2.99
CA SER A 41 9.33 -12.97 -3.07
C SER A 41 9.95 -12.41 -4.35
N GLY A 42 11.03 -11.66 -4.21
CA GLY A 42 11.73 -11.08 -5.36
C GLY A 42 11.04 -9.86 -5.99
N MET A 43 9.94 -9.38 -5.43
CA MET A 43 9.21 -8.23 -5.95
C MET A 43 9.66 -6.93 -5.27
N VAL A 44 9.77 -5.86 -6.06
CA VAL A 44 9.87 -4.50 -5.54
C VAL A 44 8.52 -4.11 -4.96
N LEU A 45 8.51 -3.21 -3.99
CA LEU A 45 7.31 -2.88 -3.21
C LEU A 45 6.11 -2.50 -4.09
N ASP A 46 6.31 -1.67 -5.12
CA ASP A 46 5.20 -1.23 -5.97
C ASP A 46 4.59 -2.38 -6.77
N ILE A 47 5.43 -3.31 -7.24
CA ILE A 47 4.95 -4.47 -7.99
C ILE A 47 4.10 -5.36 -7.07
N ALA A 48 4.56 -5.60 -5.85
CA ALA A 48 3.83 -6.39 -4.87
C ALA A 48 2.50 -5.70 -4.50
N LEU A 49 2.55 -4.39 -4.27
CA LEU A 49 1.36 -3.63 -3.89
C LEU A 49 0.33 -3.59 -5.03
N ARG A 50 0.79 -3.46 -6.28
CA ARG A 50 -0.08 -3.53 -7.46
C ARG A 50 -0.78 -4.88 -7.54
N SER A 51 -0.02 -5.96 -7.37
CA SER A 51 -0.55 -7.32 -7.40
C SER A 51 -1.64 -7.51 -6.34
N TYR A 52 -1.39 -7.01 -5.15
CA TYR A 52 -2.34 -7.09 -4.03
C TYR A 52 -3.61 -6.29 -4.32
N LEU A 53 -3.47 -5.04 -4.75
CA LEU A 53 -4.58 -4.11 -4.94
C LEU A 53 -5.32 -4.26 -6.27
N GLU A 54 -4.87 -5.18 -7.13
CA GLU A 54 -5.65 -5.61 -8.29
C GLU A 54 -6.87 -6.45 -7.88
N THR A 55 -6.78 -7.12 -6.75
CA THR A 55 -7.79 -8.09 -6.33
C THR A 55 -8.94 -7.47 -5.55
N PHE A 56 -8.76 -6.26 -5.04
CA PHE A 56 -9.81 -5.52 -4.33
C PHE A 56 -9.48 -4.04 -4.32
N ARG A 57 -10.41 -3.23 -3.79
CA ARG A 57 -10.20 -1.78 -3.64
C ARG A 57 -10.10 -1.44 -2.16
N LEU A 58 -9.23 -0.49 -1.82
CA LEU A 58 -9.11 -0.01 -0.45
C LEU A 58 -10.42 0.68 -0.03
N PRO A 59 -10.90 0.41 1.20
CA PRO A 59 -12.04 1.16 1.74
C PRO A 59 -11.66 2.60 2.04
N GLY A 60 -12.67 3.44 2.27
CA GLY A 60 -12.43 4.87 2.52
C GLY A 60 -12.03 5.23 3.95
N GLU A 61 -12.07 4.29 4.88
CA GLU A 61 -11.79 4.57 6.29
C GLU A 61 -10.31 4.31 6.62
N ALA A 62 -9.68 5.27 7.29
CA ALA A 62 -8.25 5.20 7.61
C ALA A 62 -7.89 3.95 8.42
N GLN A 63 -8.71 3.58 9.39
CA GLN A 63 -8.42 2.40 10.22
C GLN A 63 -8.50 1.10 9.43
N LYS A 64 -9.41 1.02 8.47
CA LYS A 64 -9.51 -0.15 7.60
C LYS A 64 -8.31 -0.22 6.65
N ILE A 65 -7.91 0.90 6.08
CA ILE A 65 -6.71 0.98 5.24
C ILE A 65 -5.49 0.54 6.04
N GLN A 66 -5.37 1.02 7.27
CA GLN A 66 -4.25 0.67 8.15
C GLN A 66 -4.16 -0.84 8.37
N ARG A 67 -5.27 -1.49 8.71
CA ARG A 67 -5.27 -2.94 8.95
C ARG A 67 -4.85 -3.72 7.72
N ILE A 68 -5.37 -3.33 6.56
CA ILE A 68 -5.04 -3.99 5.28
C ILE A 68 -3.56 -3.83 4.95
N LEU A 69 -3.03 -2.62 5.10
CA LEU A 69 -1.63 -2.35 4.78
C LEU A 69 -0.67 -2.93 5.81
N GLU A 70 -1.08 -3.06 7.07
CA GLU A 70 -0.28 -3.76 8.08
C GLU A 70 -0.13 -5.24 7.71
N ALA A 71 -1.23 -5.89 7.30
CA ALA A 71 -1.18 -7.28 6.86
C ALA A 71 -0.28 -7.45 5.63
N PHE A 72 -0.42 -6.56 4.66
CA PHE A 72 0.43 -6.56 3.47
C PHE A 72 1.91 -6.40 3.85
N SER A 73 2.21 -5.43 4.71
CA SER A 73 3.59 -5.10 5.08
C SER A 73 4.27 -6.27 5.80
N GLU A 74 3.55 -6.93 6.68
CA GLU A 74 4.06 -8.10 7.38
C GLU A 74 4.39 -9.23 6.40
N ARG A 75 3.45 -9.54 5.49
CA ARG A 75 3.66 -10.58 4.48
C ARG A 75 4.80 -10.23 3.54
N PHE A 76 4.83 -8.99 3.06
CA PHE A 76 5.89 -8.53 2.17
C PHE A 76 7.27 -8.66 2.84
N TYR A 77 7.38 -8.19 4.07
CA TYR A 77 8.63 -8.22 4.80
C TYR A 77 9.11 -9.65 5.02
N ASP A 78 8.21 -10.55 5.42
CA ASP A 78 8.56 -11.95 5.68
C ASP A 78 9.02 -12.68 4.43
N GLU A 79 8.55 -12.26 3.27
CA GLU A 79 8.91 -12.89 1.99
C GLU A 79 10.17 -12.32 1.35
N GLN A 80 10.69 -11.21 1.86
CA GLN A 80 11.89 -10.62 1.26
C GLN A 80 13.14 -11.38 1.67
N SER A 81 13.96 -11.70 0.68
CA SER A 81 15.26 -12.32 0.92
C SER A 81 16.39 -11.30 1.01
N SER A 82 16.12 -10.04 0.68
CA SER A 82 17.11 -8.95 0.71
C SER A 82 17.03 -8.18 2.03
N ASP A 83 18.15 -7.56 2.41
CA ASP A 83 18.26 -6.80 3.65
C ASP A 83 17.90 -5.32 3.48
N VAL A 84 17.09 -4.98 2.48
CA VAL A 84 16.71 -3.59 2.21
C VAL A 84 15.96 -2.98 3.39
N PHE A 85 14.99 -3.73 3.92
CA PHE A 85 14.15 -3.23 5.04
C PHE A 85 14.59 -3.85 6.36
N VAL A 86 14.67 -3.02 7.40
CA VAL A 86 15.04 -3.49 8.74
C VAL A 86 13.85 -4.08 9.51
N SER A 87 12.62 -3.74 9.12
CA SER A 87 11.42 -4.20 9.80
C SER A 87 10.18 -4.05 8.93
N LYS A 88 9.10 -4.73 9.33
CA LYS A 88 7.79 -4.55 8.68
C LYS A 88 7.26 -3.12 8.85
N ASP A 89 7.66 -2.42 9.91
CA ASP A 89 7.23 -1.04 10.13
C ASP A 89 7.80 -0.11 9.05
N ALA A 90 9.03 -0.34 8.62
CA ALA A 90 9.62 0.43 7.53
C ALA A 90 8.86 0.20 6.22
N VAL A 91 8.46 -1.03 5.95
CA VAL A 91 7.63 -1.37 4.79
C VAL A 91 6.29 -0.65 4.88
N PHE A 92 5.66 -0.68 6.04
CA PHE A 92 4.36 -0.05 6.27
C PHE A 92 4.40 1.46 5.99
N ILE A 93 5.42 2.15 6.53
CA ILE A 93 5.60 3.58 6.29
C ILE A 93 5.77 3.86 4.80
N LEU A 94 6.59 3.07 4.13
CA LEU A 94 6.82 3.26 2.70
C LEU A 94 5.56 2.98 1.87
N CYS A 95 4.72 2.02 2.28
CA CYS A 95 3.44 1.78 1.61
C CYS A 95 2.56 3.03 1.61
N TYR A 96 2.43 3.69 2.76
CA TYR A 96 1.67 4.93 2.84
C TYR A 96 2.28 6.02 1.95
N SER A 97 3.60 6.12 1.98
CA SER A 97 4.30 7.10 1.15
C SER A 97 4.04 6.88 -0.34
N VAL A 98 4.04 5.63 -0.78
CA VAL A 98 3.75 5.26 -2.18
C VAL A 98 2.30 5.58 -2.54
N ILE A 99 1.36 5.31 -1.64
CA ILE A 99 -0.06 5.62 -1.87
C ILE A 99 -0.28 7.12 -1.99
N MET A 100 0.36 7.91 -1.12
CA MET A 100 0.31 9.36 -1.20
C MET A 100 0.94 9.88 -2.49
N LEU A 101 2.07 9.29 -2.89
CA LEU A 101 2.72 9.63 -4.15
C LEU A 101 1.79 9.36 -5.34
N ASN A 102 1.11 8.22 -5.32
CA ASN A 102 0.18 7.86 -6.37
C ASN A 102 -0.94 8.90 -6.50
N THR A 103 -1.50 9.32 -5.39
CA THR A 103 -2.53 10.36 -5.36
C THR A 103 -1.97 11.68 -5.87
N ASP A 104 -0.80 12.08 -5.39
CA ASP A 104 -0.15 13.32 -5.82
C ASP A 104 0.10 13.36 -7.32
N GLN A 105 0.66 12.30 -7.86
CA GLN A 105 1.06 12.25 -9.28
C GLN A 105 -0.12 12.18 -10.23
N HIS A 106 -1.24 11.59 -9.82
CA HIS A 106 -2.33 11.25 -10.74
C HIS A 106 -3.65 11.95 -10.46
N ASN A 107 -3.76 12.74 -9.39
CA ASN A 107 -4.96 13.53 -9.11
C ASN A 107 -4.87 14.86 -9.88
N PRO A 108 -5.81 15.12 -10.83
CA PRO A 108 -5.77 16.36 -11.61
C PRO A 108 -5.88 17.63 -10.76
N GLN A 109 -6.42 17.53 -9.55
CA GLN A 109 -6.57 18.67 -8.65
C GLN A 109 -5.25 19.09 -8.00
N VAL A 110 -4.27 18.21 -7.97
CA VAL A 110 -2.92 18.52 -7.47
C VAL A 110 -2.14 19.17 -8.60
N LYS A 111 -1.95 20.48 -8.52
CA LYS A 111 -1.33 21.25 -9.60
C LYS A 111 0.19 21.21 -9.56
N LYS A 112 0.76 21.26 -8.35
CA LYS A 112 2.22 21.18 -8.17
C LYS A 112 2.56 19.77 -7.69
N LYS A 113 3.01 18.94 -8.63
CA LYS A 113 3.35 17.55 -8.35
C LYS A 113 4.65 17.44 -7.55
N MET A 114 4.70 16.44 -6.68
CA MET A 114 5.91 16.10 -5.95
C MET A 114 7.02 15.69 -6.92
N THR A 115 8.22 16.19 -6.67
CA THR A 115 9.41 15.80 -7.44
C THR A 115 10.04 14.55 -6.83
N GLU A 116 10.92 13.90 -7.61
CA GLU A 116 11.68 12.75 -7.12
C GLU A 116 12.49 13.09 -5.86
N GLU A 117 13.15 14.26 -5.86
CA GLU A 117 13.93 14.70 -4.71
C GLU A 117 13.07 14.91 -3.47
N GLU A 118 11.87 15.45 -3.64
CA GLU A 118 10.94 15.64 -2.53
C GLU A 118 10.46 14.29 -1.99
N PHE A 119 10.19 13.33 -2.87
CA PHE A 119 9.79 11.99 -2.45
C PHE A 119 10.88 11.30 -1.65
N ILE A 120 12.13 11.37 -2.14
CA ILE A 120 13.27 10.78 -1.46
C ILE A 120 13.47 11.44 -0.09
N ARG A 121 13.41 12.76 -0.03
CA ARG A 121 13.57 13.51 1.21
C ARG A 121 12.47 13.20 2.22
N ASN A 122 11.23 13.04 1.76
CA ASN A 122 10.11 12.72 2.64
C ASN A 122 10.22 11.33 3.25
N ASN A 123 11.02 10.47 2.65
CA ASN A 123 11.24 9.10 3.13
C ASN A 123 12.58 8.91 3.84
N ARG A 124 13.25 10.01 4.23
CA ARG A 124 14.51 9.90 4.98
C ARG A 124 14.26 9.26 6.33
N ALA A 125 15.20 8.45 6.75
CA ALA A 125 15.26 7.83 8.07
C ALA A 125 14.06 6.91 8.42
N ILE A 126 13.28 6.49 7.43
CA ILE A 126 12.13 5.60 7.72
C ILE A 126 12.54 4.15 7.98
N ASN A 127 13.76 3.79 7.65
CA ASN A 127 14.25 2.42 7.77
C ASN A 127 14.99 2.23 9.11
N GLY A 128 14.24 2.29 10.20
CA GLY A 128 14.83 2.15 11.53
C GLY A 128 15.79 3.28 11.87
N GLY A 129 15.51 4.50 11.43
CA GLY A 129 16.39 5.66 11.62
C GLY A 129 17.42 5.81 10.52
N GLN A 130 17.52 4.89 9.59
CA GLN A 130 18.42 4.94 8.45
C GLN A 130 17.64 5.23 7.17
N ASP A 131 18.35 5.64 6.13
CA ASP A 131 17.73 5.86 4.83
C ASP A 131 17.66 4.56 4.04
N LEU A 132 16.57 4.41 3.27
CA LEU A 132 16.51 3.38 2.25
C LEU A 132 17.47 3.73 1.10
N PRO A 133 17.93 2.73 0.32
CA PRO A 133 18.77 3.02 -0.84
C PRO A 133 18.07 4.01 -1.78
N ARG A 134 18.82 5.01 -2.23
CA ARG A 134 18.28 6.05 -3.12
C ARG A 134 17.70 5.43 -4.41
N GLU A 135 18.40 4.43 -4.95
CA GLU A 135 17.98 3.75 -6.17
C GLU A 135 16.63 3.08 -6.02
N TYR A 136 16.36 2.53 -4.84
CA TYR A 136 15.08 1.89 -4.55
C TYR A 136 13.93 2.91 -4.57
N LEU A 137 14.13 4.05 -3.92
CA LEU A 137 13.14 5.12 -3.88
C LEU A 137 12.95 5.76 -5.26
N SER A 138 14.02 5.93 -6.01
CA SER A 138 13.97 6.46 -7.38
C SER A 138 13.16 5.54 -8.29
N GLU A 139 13.38 4.26 -8.20
CA GLU A 139 12.63 3.26 -8.98
C GLU A 139 11.14 3.30 -8.65
N LEU A 140 10.79 3.39 -7.36
CA LEU A 140 9.41 3.53 -6.93
C LEU A 140 8.78 4.81 -7.48
N PHE A 141 9.48 5.93 -7.39
CA PHE A 141 8.97 7.20 -7.88
C PHE A 141 8.64 7.14 -9.37
N HIS A 142 9.56 6.64 -10.18
CA HIS A 142 9.36 6.56 -11.62
C HIS A 142 8.25 5.58 -12.00
N SER A 143 8.18 4.44 -11.33
CA SER A 143 7.13 3.46 -11.56
C SER A 143 5.74 4.04 -11.28
N ILE A 144 5.58 4.71 -10.15
CA ILE A 144 4.30 5.32 -9.77
C ILE A 144 3.95 6.50 -10.69
N SER A 145 4.94 7.33 -11.03
CA SER A 145 4.69 8.47 -11.93
C SER A 145 4.26 8.02 -13.32
N ASN A 146 4.82 6.91 -13.80
CA ASN A 146 4.52 6.41 -15.14
C ASN A 146 3.21 5.64 -15.21
N LYS A 147 2.81 4.98 -14.13
CA LYS A 147 1.59 4.17 -14.12
C LYS A 147 0.92 4.25 -12.76
N ALA A 148 -0.31 4.76 -12.74
CA ALA A 148 -1.09 4.85 -11.51
C ALA A 148 -1.45 3.46 -10.97
N ILE A 149 -1.58 3.37 -9.64
CA ILE A 149 -2.20 2.23 -8.98
C ILE A 149 -3.68 2.58 -8.79
N THR A 150 -4.58 1.68 -9.15
CA THR A 150 -5.99 1.84 -8.85
C THR A 150 -6.23 1.41 -7.40
N LEU A 151 -6.49 2.38 -6.53
CA LEU A 151 -6.59 2.14 -5.09
C LEU A 151 -8.03 2.05 -4.60
N PHE A 152 -8.86 3.01 -5.01
CA PHE A 152 -10.21 3.18 -4.47
C PHE A 152 -11.27 2.89 -5.53
N GLY A 153 -12.50 2.62 -5.06
CA GLY A 153 -13.63 2.48 -5.97
C GLY A 153 -14.01 3.81 -6.61
N GLN A 154 -15.00 3.76 -7.51
CA GLN A 154 -15.43 4.93 -8.30
C GLN A 154 -15.97 6.08 -7.46
N SER A 155 -16.41 5.82 -6.24
CA SER A 155 -16.93 6.86 -5.34
C SER A 155 -15.85 7.73 -4.73
N GLY A 156 -14.60 7.52 -5.09
CA GLY A 156 -13.68 8.52 -4.87
C GLY A 156 -12.47 8.38 -4.03
N VAL A 157 -11.74 9.45 -4.12
CA VAL A 157 -10.61 9.74 -3.26
C VAL A 157 -11.16 9.91 -1.86
N SER A 158 -10.74 9.06 -0.96
CA SER A 158 -11.08 9.20 0.45
C SER A 158 -10.59 10.56 0.93
N VAL A 159 -11.48 11.29 1.64
CA VAL A 159 -11.11 12.54 2.29
C VAL A 159 -9.95 12.34 3.27
N GLU A 160 -9.75 11.10 3.68
CA GLU A 160 -8.73 10.74 4.66
C GLU A 160 -7.33 10.55 4.07
N MET A 161 -7.20 10.67 2.76
CA MET A 161 -5.91 10.66 2.07
C MET A 161 -5.19 12.01 2.15
N ASN A 162 -5.47 12.79 3.18
CA ASN A 162 -4.80 14.05 3.44
C ASN A 162 -3.42 13.76 4.07
N PRO A 163 -2.32 14.24 3.45
CA PRO A 163 -0.97 14.00 3.98
C PRO A 163 -0.77 14.39 5.44
N SER A 164 -1.47 15.40 5.93
CA SER A 164 -1.35 15.83 7.33
C SER A 164 -1.87 14.81 8.32
N LYS A 165 -2.82 13.97 7.92
CA LYS A 165 -3.34 12.90 8.78
C LYS A 165 -2.41 11.69 8.86
N TRP A 166 -1.58 11.50 7.84
CA TRP A 166 -0.72 10.33 7.75
C TRP A 166 0.58 10.49 8.52
N ILE A 167 0.99 11.74 8.74
CA ILE A 167 2.19 12.06 9.52
C ILE A 167 1.97 11.73 11.01
N GLU A 168 0.72 11.72 11.47
CA GLU A 168 0.38 11.40 12.85
C GLU A 168 0.25 9.90 13.13
N LEU A 169 0.32 9.07 12.11
CA LEU A 169 0.32 7.63 12.24
C LEU A 169 1.73 7.11 12.41
#